data_a9e1faa3a07d7c618b6c7e1279dfa799
#
_entry.id   a9e1faa3a07d7c618b6c7e1279dfa799
#
_cell.length_a   1.000
_cell.length_b   1.000
_cell.length_c   1.000
_cell.angle_alpha   90.00
_cell.angle_beta   90.00
_cell.angle_gamma   90.00
#
_symmetry.space_group_name_H-M   'P 1'
#
loop_
_entity.id
_entity.type
_entity.pdbx_description
1 polymer ?
#
loop_
_entity_poly.entity_id
_entity_poly.type
_entity_poly.pdbx_seq_one_letter_code
_entity_poly.pdbx_strand_id
1 'polypeptide(L)'
;WRAAGLEAMAQEEGIAYCERLFAPWLDGWRLMSNAAHLRGSAIWIRFPRVVCRTWVHWVDVDGRDVPVILAGDAAHTAHFSVGSGTKLALEDAIALAGALAQTGDLRGALARYEAERSVEVLKIQNAARNSTEWFEHVARYTAFEAPQFAYSLLTRSQRISHENLRLRDRGFVERMERWYAAHAAAGERAVPPMFTPFTLRGLTLPNRVVVSPMAQYSCRDG
;
A
#
# COMPACT_ATOMS: atom_id res chain seq x y z
N TRP A 1 5.17 17.26 -7.30
CA TRP A 1 4.06 17.84 -8.04
C TRP A 1 4.14 19.37 -8.01
N ARG A 2 3.85 20.00 -6.88
CA ARG A 2 3.91 21.48 -6.75
C ARG A 2 5.33 22.03 -6.93
N ALA A 3 6.32 21.39 -6.31
CA ALA A 3 7.71 21.82 -6.42
C ALA A 3 8.26 21.72 -7.85
N ALA A 4 7.72 20.82 -8.67
CA ALA A 4 8.08 20.70 -10.08
C ALA A 4 7.26 21.65 -11.00
N GLY A 5 6.28 22.37 -10.45
CA GLY A 5 5.40 23.25 -11.23
C GLY A 5 4.37 22.54 -12.11
N LEU A 6 4.28 21.22 -12.04
CA LEU A 6 3.39 20.41 -12.89
C LEU A 6 1.90 20.77 -12.73
N GLU A 7 1.51 21.34 -11.59
CA GLU A 7 0.12 21.75 -11.31
C GLU A 7 -0.37 22.88 -12.23
N ALA A 8 0.55 23.72 -12.69
CA ALA A 8 0.25 24.89 -13.53
C ALA A 8 0.60 24.67 -15.02
N MET A 9 1.25 23.57 -15.37
CA MET A 9 1.68 23.30 -16.74
C MET A 9 0.50 22.82 -17.60
N ALA A 10 0.45 23.30 -18.82
CA ALA A 10 -0.39 22.71 -19.87
C ALA A 10 0.08 21.27 -20.15
N GLN A 11 -0.78 20.49 -20.83
CA GLN A 11 -0.50 19.07 -21.11
C GLN A 11 0.81 18.87 -21.84
N GLU A 12 1.02 19.62 -22.93
CA GLU A 12 2.21 19.53 -23.78
C GLU A 12 3.47 19.97 -23.04
N GLU A 13 3.37 20.97 -22.20
CA GLU A 13 4.47 21.44 -21.35
C GLU A 13 4.87 20.39 -20.31
N GLY A 14 3.88 19.76 -19.69
CA GLY A 14 4.11 18.68 -18.72
C GLY A 14 4.77 17.45 -19.36
N ILE A 15 4.35 17.06 -20.58
CA ILE A 15 5.00 16.00 -21.35
C ILE A 15 6.46 16.39 -21.67
N ALA A 16 6.67 17.58 -22.24
CA ALA A 16 8.00 18.05 -22.59
C ALA A 16 8.92 18.19 -21.37
N TYR A 17 8.37 18.57 -20.20
CA TYR A 17 9.11 18.57 -18.93
C TYR A 17 9.57 17.15 -18.57
N CYS A 18 8.67 16.17 -18.61
CA CYS A 18 8.99 14.79 -18.30
C CYS A 18 9.97 14.19 -19.31
N GLU A 19 9.82 14.47 -20.60
CA GLU A 19 10.75 14.03 -21.65
C GLU A 19 12.17 14.55 -21.41
N ARG A 20 12.31 15.82 -21.02
CA ARG A 20 13.62 16.37 -20.64
C ARG A 20 14.20 15.73 -19.40
N LEU A 21 13.36 15.51 -18.36
CA LEU A 21 13.80 14.92 -17.10
C LEU A 21 14.28 13.49 -17.28
N PHE A 22 13.58 12.72 -18.10
CA PHE A 22 13.85 11.30 -18.34
C PHE A 22 14.64 11.01 -19.63
N ALA A 23 15.14 12.04 -20.30
CA ALA A 23 15.86 11.90 -21.58
C ALA A 23 16.95 10.80 -21.57
N PRO A 24 17.79 10.63 -20.53
CA PRO A 24 18.80 9.58 -20.48
C PRO A 24 18.25 8.15 -20.53
N TRP A 25 17.00 7.96 -20.17
CA TRP A 25 16.34 6.64 -20.11
C TRP A 25 15.33 6.42 -21.23
N LEU A 26 14.90 7.48 -21.91
CA LEU A 26 13.91 7.40 -23.00
C LEU A 26 14.51 7.01 -24.33
N ASP A 27 15.83 7.09 -24.50
CA ASP A 27 16.54 6.75 -25.75
C ASP A 27 15.87 7.31 -27.01
N GLY A 28 15.42 8.58 -26.95
CA GLY A 28 14.73 9.27 -28.04
C GLY A 28 13.23 8.95 -28.18
N TRP A 29 12.69 8.05 -27.37
CA TRP A 29 11.26 7.76 -27.37
C TRP A 29 10.45 8.91 -26.75
N ARG A 30 9.26 9.15 -27.34
CA ARG A 30 8.33 10.17 -26.87
C ARG A 30 7.38 9.61 -25.83
N LEU A 31 7.05 10.44 -24.82
CA LEU A 31 6.00 10.14 -23.88
C LEU A 31 4.62 10.46 -24.49
N MET A 32 3.66 9.56 -24.28
CA MET A 32 2.29 9.75 -24.73
C MET A 32 1.34 9.62 -23.56
N SER A 33 0.31 10.47 -23.51
CA SER A 33 -0.79 10.30 -22.58
C SER A 33 -1.66 9.12 -23.02
N ASN A 34 -2.00 8.24 -22.08
CA ASN A 34 -2.96 7.17 -22.30
C ASN A 34 -4.41 7.68 -22.46
N ALA A 35 -4.66 8.94 -22.14
CA ALA A 35 -5.96 9.58 -22.17
C ALA A 35 -6.08 10.61 -23.30
N ALA A 36 -5.12 10.69 -24.24
CA ALA A 36 -5.10 11.66 -25.33
C ALA A 36 -6.37 11.63 -26.22
N HIS A 37 -7.05 10.49 -26.29
CA HIS A 37 -8.29 10.29 -27.06
C HIS A 37 -9.55 10.76 -26.31
N LEU A 38 -9.46 11.10 -25.04
CA LEU A 38 -10.57 11.53 -24.22
C LEU A 38 -10.62 13.07 -24.18
N ARG A 39 -11.71 13.66 -24.64
CA ARG A 39 -11.92 15.12 -24.59
C ARG A 39 -11.89 15.60 -23.14
N GLY A 40 -11.12 16.66 -22.86
CA GLY A 40 -11.03 17.27 -21.55
C GLY A 40 -10.30 16.44 -20.49
N SER A 41 -9.63 15.35 -20.89
CA SER A 41 -8.78 14.59 -19.95
C SER A 41 -7.54 15.40 -19.62
N ALA A 42 -7.24 15.52 -18.32
CA ALA A 42 -5.99 16.07 -17.85
C ALA A 42 -4.95 14.94 -17.78
N ILE A 43 -3.71 15.22 -18.16
CA ILE A 43 -2.58 14.28 -17.95
C ILE A 43 -2.35 14.06 -16.46
N TRP A 44 -2.45 15.13 -15.68
CA TRP A 44 -2.20 15.12 -14.25
C TRP A 44 -3.53 15.24 -13.52
N ILE A 45 -3.95 14.15 -12.90
CA ILE A 45 -5.17 14.09 -12.10
C ILE A 45 -4.87 13.74 -10.66
N ARG A 46 -5.63 14.31 -9.75
CA ARG A 46 -5.65 13.91 -8.34
C ARG A 46 -6.66 12.79 -8.18
N PHE A 47 -6.21 11.65 -7.71
CA PHE A 47 -7.11 10.54 -7.38
C PHE A 47 -7.67 10.75 -5.97
N PRO A 48 -8.95 11.06 -5.81
CA PRO A 48 -9.56 11.14 -4.49
C PRO A 48 -9.60 9.73 -3.87
N ARG A 49 -9.30 9.66 -2.58
CA ARG A 49 -9.53 8.45 -1.82
C ARG A 49 -11.00 8.41 -1.39
N VAL A 50 -11.76 7.49 -1.95
CA VAL A 50 -13.15 7.23 -1.55
C VAL A 50 -13.15 6.24 -0.38
N VAL A 51 -13.86 6.59 0.68
CA VAL A 51 -14.09 5.76 1.86
C VAL A 51 -15.53 6.01 2.31
N CYS A 52 -16.44 5.13 1.94
CA CYS A 52 -17.82 5.20 2.41
C CYS A 52 -17.93 4.55 3.79
N ARG A 53 -18.62 5.22 4.71
CA ARG A 53 -18.87 4.69 6.07
C ARG A 53 -19.87 3.57 6.05
N THR A 54 -20.86 3.68 5.14
CA THR A 54 -21.96 2.74 4.97
C THR A 54 -22.03 2.37 3.51
N TRP A 55 -22.09 1.09 3.21
CA TRP A 55 -22.16 0.58 1.85
C TRP A 55 -23.55 0.11 1.47
N VAL A 56 -24.41 -0.12 2.45
CA VAL A 56 -25.81 -0.51 2.28
C VAL A 56 -26.71 0.55 2.85
N HIS A 57 -27.48 1.20 2.02
CA HIS A 57 -28.45 2.21 2.43
C HIS A 57 -29.87 1.80 2.01
N TRP A 58 -30.82 1.91 2.93
CA TRP A 58 -32.20 1.54 2.69
C TRP A 58 -33.01 2.80 2.40
N VAL A 59 -33.73 2.78 1.28
CA VAL A 59 -34.62 3.87 0.85
C VAL A 59 -36.05 3.35 0.77
N ASP A 60 -37.00 4.17 1.18
CA ASP A 60 -38.42 3.88 0.95
C ASP A 60 -38.77 4.25 -0.51
N VAL A 61 -39.30 3.30 -1.23
CA VAL A 61 -39.83 3.50 -2.57
C VAL A 61 -41.26 2.96 -2.58
N ASP A 62 -42.24 3.84 -2.61
CA ASP A 62 -43.67 3.48 -2.62
C ASP A 62 -44.06 2.54 -1.47
N GLY A 63 -43.59 2.81 -0.24
CA GLY A 63 -43.85 2.01 0.97
C GLY A 63 -43.07 0.69 1.02
N ARG A 64 -42.03 0.53 0.20
CA ARG A 64 -41.14 -0.63 0.20
C ARG A 64 -39.72 -0.23 0.53
N ASP A 65 -39.08 -0.91 1.46
CA ASP A 65 -37.65 -0.76 1.74
C ASP A 65 -36.81 -1.39 0.61
N VAL A 66 -36.11 -0.55 -0.14
CA VAL A 66 -35.23 -0.97 -1.23
C VAL A 66 -33.77 -0.69 -0.85
N PRO A 67 -32.86 -1.68 -0.89
CA PRO A 67 -31.46 -1.46 -0.60
C PRO A 67 -30.74 -0.84 -1.78
N VAL A 68 -29.97 0.21 -1.51
CA VAL A 68 -28.94 0.76 -2.41
C VAL A 68 -27.60 0.26 -1.91
N ILE A 69 -26.88 -0.50 -2.74
CA ILE A 69 -25.65 -1.20 -2.35
C ILE A 69 -24.48 -0.64 -3.14
N LEU A 70 -23.42 -0.25 -2.43
CA LEU A 70 -22.16 0.17 -3.03
C LEU A 70 -21.19 -1.01 -3.11
N ALA A 71 -20.42 -1.07 -4.21
CA ALA A 71 -19.36 -2.04 -4.44
C ALA A 71 -18.23 -1.41 -5.27
N GLY A 72 -17.03 -1.94 -5.16
CA GLY A 72 -15.86 -1.44 -5.90
C GLY A 72 -15.57 0.03 -5.64
N ASP A 73 -15.19 0.76 -6.67
CA ASP A 73 -14.77 2.16 -6.56
C ASP A 73 -15.90 3.10 -6.08
N ALA A 74 -17.16 2.70 -6.17
CA ALA A 74 -18.28 3.44 -5.60
C ALA A 74 -18.28 3.42 -4.07
N ALA A 75 -17.85 2.32 -3.46
CA ALA A 75 -17.74 2.17 -2.01
C ALA A 75 -16.38 2.61 -1.48
N HIS A 76 -15.33 2.33 -2.23
CA HIS A 76 -13.95 2.53 -1.82
C HIS A 76 -13.00 2.58 -3.01
N THR A 77 -11.96 3.40 -2.92
CA THR A 77 -10.85 3.36 -3.86
C THR A 77 -9.56 2.97 -3.14
N ALA A 78 -8.67 2.27 -3.84
CA ALA A 78 -7.31 2.02 -3.38
C ALA A 78 -6.33 2.62 -4.39
N HIS A 79 -5.25 3.27 -3.90
CA HIS A 79 -4.25 3.85 -4.78
C HIS A 79 -3.64 2.75 -5.67
N PHE A 80 -3.44 3.07 -6.95
CA PHE A 80 -3.00 2.11 -7.99
C PHE A 80 -1.61 1.51 -7.72
N SER A 81 -0.79 2.10 -6.83
CA SER A 81 0.55 1.62 -6.48
C SER A 81 0.61 0.18 -5.94
N VAL A 82 -0.52 -0.38 -5.53
CA VAL A 82 -0.62 -1.79 -5.08
C VAL A 82 -1.36 -2.69 -6.07
N GLY A 83 -1.90 -2.13 -7.17
CA GLY A 83 -2.53 -2.89 -8.25
C GLY A 83 -3.75 -3.72 -7.83
N SER A 84 -4.53 -3.26 -6.85
CA SER A 84 -5.58 -4.10 -6.23
C SER A 84 -7.01 -3.62 -6.47
N GLY A 85 -7.25 -2.52 -7.21
CA GLY A 85 -8.60 -1.98 -7.40
C GLY A 85 -9.56 -2.98 -8.03
N THR A 86 -9.23 -3.52 -9.20
CA THR A 86 -10.05 -4.53 -9.90
C THR A 86 -10.27 -5.78 -9.04
N LYS A 87 -9.21 -6.25 -8.34
CA LYS A 87 -9.33 -7.38 -7.43
C LYS A 87 -10.36 -7.13 -6.34
N LEU A 88 -10.34 -5.96 -5.70
CA LEU A 88 -11.29 -5.58 -4.66
C LEU A 88 -12.73 -5.55 -5.20
N ALA A 89 -12.95 -4.96 -6.37
CA ALA A 89 -14.27 -4.91 -6.99
C ALA A 89 -14.82 -6.31 -7.32
N LEU A 90 -13.98 -7.23 -7.81
CA LEU A 90 -14.36 -8.60 -8.06
C LEU A 90 -14.70 -9.36 -6.77
N GLU A 91 -13.91 -9.16 -5.71
CA GLU A 91 -14.17 -9.77 -4.40
C GLU A 91 -15.46 -9.23 -3.79
N ASP A 92 -15.77 -7.94 -3.95
CA ASP A 92 -17.04 -7.36 -3.51
C ASP A 92 -18.22 -8.01 -4.26
N ALA A 93 -18.12 -8.15 -5.58
CA ALA A 93 -19.15 -8.79 -6.39
C ALA A 93 -19.40 -10.24 -5.96
N ILE A 94 -18.34 -11.00 -5.70
CA ILE A 94 -18.42 -12.39 -5.22
C ILE A 94 -19.09 -12.44 -3.84
N ALA A 95 -18.67 -11.58 -2.91
CA ALA A 95 -19.24 -11.55 -1.57
C ALA A 95 -20.70 -11.12 -1.57
N LEU A 96 -21.05 -10.11 -2.38
CA LEU A 96 -22.43 -9.66 -2.54
C LEU A 96 -23.32 -10.76 -3.15
N ALA A 97 -22.86 -11.41 -4.22
CA ALA A 97 -23.59 -12.53 -4.83
C ALA A 97 -23.80 -13.67 -3.82
N GLY A 98 -22.76 -14.01 -3.04
CA GLY A 98 -22.86 -15.01 -1.98
C GLY A 98 -23.85 -14.63 -0.88
N ALA A 99 -23.90 -13.35 -0.48
CA ALA A 99 -24.85 -12.84 0.49
C ALA A 99 -26.30 -12.94 -0.04
N LEU A 100 -26.51 -12.54 -1.27
CA LEU A 100 -27.85 -12.57 -1.92
C LEU A 100 -28.36 -13.99 -2.21
N ALA A 101 -27.45 -14.96 -2.38
CA ALA A 101 -27.82 -16.38 -2.55
C ALA A 101 -28.35 -17.03 -1.26
N GLN A 102 -28.10 -16.43 -0.10
CA GLN A 102 -28.63 -16.90 1.18
C GLN A 102 -30.08 -16.42 1.33
N THR A 103 -31.02 -17.32 1.23
CA THR A 103 -32.47 -17.02 1.30
C THR A 103 -32.92 -16.73 2.73
N GLY A 104 -33.84 -15.76 2.91
CA GLY A 104 -34.65 -15.55 4.11
C GLY A 104 -34.38 -14.26 4.91
N ASP A 105 -33.14 -13.76 4.95
CA ASP A 105 -32.81 -12.52 5.68
C ASP A 105 -31.90 -11.61 4.84
N LEU A 106 -32.51 -10.81 3.97
CA LEU A 106 -31.77 -9.88 3.11
C LEU A 106 -31.02 -8.81 3.92
N ARG A 107 -31.62 -8.29 5.03
CA ARG A 107 -30.97 -7.26 5.84
C ARG A 107 -29.72 -7.80 6.53
N GLY A 108 -29.83 -8.96 7.15
CA GLY A 108 -28.68 -9.61 7.78
C GLY A 108 -27.61 -10.04 6.76
N ALA A 109 -27.99 -10.51 5.59
CA ALA A 109 -27.06 -10.86 4.54
C ALA A 109 -26.24 -9.65 4.04
N LEU A 110 -26.91 -8.53 3.79
CA LEU A 110 -26.23 -7.30 3.34
C LEU A 110 -25.38 -6.66 4.45
N ALA A 111 -25.81 -6.74 5.71
CA ALA A 111 -25.00 -6.30 6.85
C ALA A 111 -23.71 -7.12 6.98
N ARG A 112 -23.76 -8.45 6.77
CA ARG A 112 -22.56 -9.29 6.75
C ARG A 112 -21.63 -8.94 5.57
N TYR A 113 -22.17 -8.73 4.38
CA TYR A 113 -21.40 -8.26 3.23
C TYR A 113 -20.59 -7.01 3.56
N GLU A 114 -21.25 -5.95 4.10
CA GLU A 114 -20.58 -4.72 4.48
C GLU A 114 -19.53 -4.94 5.56
N ALA A 115 -19.85 -5.68 6.62
CA ALA A 115 -18.95 -5.92 7.74
C ALA A 115 -17.68 -6.68 7.31
N GLU A 116 -17.80 -7.70 6.51
CA GLU A 116 -16.67 -8.50 6.04
C GLU A 116 -15.82 -7.74 5.03
N ARG A 117 -16.45 -7.14 4.03
CA ARG A 117 -15.71 -6.48 2.96
C ARG A 117 -15.03 -5.19 3.40
N SER A 118 -15.65 -4.40 4.25
CA SER A 118 -15.05 -3.15 4.74
C SER A 118 -13.72 -3.38 5.46
N VAL A 119 -13.58 -4.46 6.22
CA VAL A 119 -12.33 -4.82 6.90
C VAL A 119 -11.24 -5.22 5.89
N GLU A 120 -11.57 -6.05 4.90
CA GLU A 120 -10.60 -6.48 3.89
C GLU A 120 -10.13 -5.32 3.01
N VAL A 121 -11.04 -4.44 2.63
CA VAL A 121 -10.74 -3.22 1.90
C VAL A 121 -9.83 -2.29 2.70
N LEU A 122 -10.11 -2.10 3.98
CA LEU A 122 -9.28 -1.27 4.86
C LEU A 122 -7.82 -1.76 4.91
N LYS A 123 -7.60 -3.07 4.96
CA LYS A 123 -6.24 -3.65 4.90
C LYS A 123 -5.51 -3.26 3.60
N ILE A 124 -6.21 -3.31 2.47
CA ILE A 124 -5.63 -2.94 1.16
C ILE A 124 -5.40 -1.42 1.08
N GLN A 125 -6.35 -0.62 1.56
CA GLN A 125 -6.18 0.84 1.59
C GLN A 125 -5.00 1.26 2.47
N ASN A 126 -4.77 0.60 3.60
CA ASN A 126 -3.59 0.85 4.44
C ASN A 126 -2.29 0.47 3.73
N ALA A 127 -2.26 -0.67 3.05
CA ALA A 127 -1.11 -1.06 2.24
C ALA A 127 -0.84 -0.09 1.09
N ALA A 128 -1.88 0.39 0.43
CA ALA A 128 -1.79 1.40 -0.62
C ALA A 128 -1.26 2.74 -0.07
N ARG A 129 -1.71 3.17 1.10
CA ARG A 129 -1.20 4.35 1.78
C ARG A 129 0.30 4.23 2.08
N ASN A 130 0.72 3.13 2.70
CA ASN A 130 2.14 2.90 2.99
C ASN A 130 2.99 2.93 1.72
N SER A 131 2.49 2.31 0.64
CA SER A 131 3.16 2.34 -0.65
C SER A 131 3.27 3.75 -1.23
N THR A 132 2.21 4.57 -1.13
CA THR A 132 2.19 5.96 -1.59
C THR A 132 3.17 6.81 -0.76
N GLU A 133 3.15 6.68 0.56
CA GLU A 133 4.07 7.37 1.46
C GLU A 133 5.53 7.05 1.12
N TRP A 134 5.84 5.81 0.76
CA TRP A 134 7.18 5.41 0.33
C TRP A 134 7.60 6.17 -0.93
N PHE A 135 6.74 6.25 -1.95
CA PHE A 135 7.03 6.99 -3.19
C PHE A 135 7.14 8.50 -2.97
N GLU A 136 6.26 9.07 -2.15
CA GLU A 136 6.29 10.50 -1.82
C GLU A 136 7.57 10.90 -1.07
N HIS A 137 8.17 9.96 -0.34
CA HIS A 137 9.41 10.16 0.40
C HIS A 137 10.60 9.41 -0.22
N VAL A 138 10.56 9.11 -1.51
CA VAL A 138 11.60 8.31 -2.19
C VAL A 138 13.00 8.86 -2.02
N ALA A 139 13.16 10.17 -1.83
CA ALA A 139 14.44 10.81 -1.56
C ALA A 139 15.18 10.21 -0.33
N ARG A 140 14.44 9.63 0.64
CA ARG A 140 15.05 8.94 1.80
C ARG A 140 15.82 7.69 1.41
N TYR A 141 15.47 7.10 0.28
CA TYR A 141 15.94 5.79 -0.14
C TYR A 141 16.93 5.85 -1.31
N THR A 142 17.11 7.03 -1.94
CA THR A 142 17.97 7.19 -3.12
C THR A 142 19.46 7.03 -2.82
N ALA A 143 19.86 7.21 -1.54
CA ALA A 143 21.22 6.97 -1.09
C ALA A 143 21.50 5.51 -0.68
N PHE A 144 20.48 4.64 -0.72
CA PHE A 144 20.64 3.22 -0.40
C PHE A 144 21.45 2.50 -1.48
N GLU A 145 22.21 1.50 -1.08
CA GLU A 145 22.77 0.54 -2.03
C GLU A 145 21.66 -0.20 -2.77
N ALA A 146 21.94 -0.62 -3.99
CA ALA A 146 20.92 -1.26 -4.85
C ALA A 146 20.17 -2.43 -4.19
N PRO A 147 20.82 -3.35 -3.45
CA PRO A 147 20.10 -4.41 -2.74
C PRO A 147 19.16 -3.89 -1.67
N GLN A 148 19.59 -2.91 -0.89
CA GLN A 148 18.80 -2.29 0.17
C GLN A 148 17.60 -1.52 -0.40
N PHE A 149 17.81 -0.78 -1.50
CA PHE A 149 16.74 -0.07 -2.20
C PHE A 149 15.71 -1.05 -2.75
N ALA A 150 16.14 -2.11 -3.41
CA ALA A 150 15.25 -3.16 -3.93
C ALA A 150 14.41 -3.82 -2.84
N TYR A 151 15.03 -4.16 -1.71
CA TYR A 151 14.32 -4.71 -0.57
C TYR A 151 13.28 -3.74 0.00
N SER A 152 13.65 -2.46 0.20
CA SER A 152 12.75 -1.41 0.66
C SER A 152 11.56 -1.22 -0.29
N LEU A 153 11.82 -1.21 -1.61
CA LEU A 153 10.79 -1.10 -2.64
C LEU A 153 9.83 -2.29 -2.62
N LEU A 154 10.32 -3.52 -2.47
CA LEU A 154 9.49 -4.73 -2.43
C LEU A 154 8.59 -4.79 -1.19
N THR A 155 9.07 -4.28 -0.05
CA THR A 155 8.34 -4.32 1.23
C THR A 155 7.56 -3.03 1.53
N ARG A 156 7.60 -2.01 0.66
CA ARG A 156 7.05 -0.66 0.89
C ARG A 156 5.61 -0.61 1.37
N SER A 157 4.79 -1.54 0.92
CA SER A 157 3.37 -1.60 1.28
C SER A 157 3.11 -2.20 2.66
N GLN A 158 4.14 -2.80 3.29
CA GLN A 158 4.06 -3.59 4.52
C GLN A 158 3.13 -4.82 4.44
N ARG A 159 2.58 -5.10 3.26
CA ARG A 159 1.83 -6.33 2.97
C ARG A 159 2.75 -7.52 2.70
N ILE A 160 3.91 -7.23 2.13
CA ILE A 160 4.94 -8.22 1.85
C ILE A 160 5.96 -8.10 2.97
N SER A 161 5.91 -9.05 3.89
CA SER A 161 6.88 -9.18 4.96
C SER A 161 8.18 -9.84 4.48
N HIS A 162 9.18 -9.82 5.31
CA HIS A 162 10.41 -10.56 5.11
C HIS A 162 10.15 -12.06 4.83
N GLU A 163 9.28 -12.68 5.61
CA GLU A 163 8.93 -14.10 5.43
C GLU A 163 8.09 -14.33 4.16
N ASN A 164 7.21 -13.42 3.77
CA ASN A 164 6.53 -13.53 2.49
C ASN A 164 7.49 -13.46 1.30
N LEU A 165 8.55 -12.63 1.38
CA LEU A 165 9.60 -12.61 0.37
C LEU A 165 10.37 -13.93 0.36
N ARG A 166 10.68 -14.52 1.53
CA ARG A 166 11.35 -15.81 1.64
C ARG A 166 10.57 -16.94 0.96
N LEU A 167 9.24 -16.92 1.09
CA LEU A 167 8.38 -17.90 0.40
C LEU A 167 8.38 -17.72 -1.13
N ARG A 168 8.62 -16.50 -1.61
CA ARG A 168 8.61 -16.17 -3.05
C ARG A 168 9.98 -16.34 -3.70
N ASP A 169 11.02 -15.87 -3.02
CA ASP A 169 12.42 -15.94 -3.46
C ASP A 169 13.34 -16.06 -2.23
N ARG A 170 13.55 -17.29 -1.82
CA ARG A 170 14.44 -17.62 -0.71
C ARG A 170 15.86 -17.13 -0.95
N GLY A 171 16.35 -17.29 -2.18
CA GLY A 171 17.72 -16.89 -2.54
C GLY A 171 17.93 -15.38 -2.44
N PHE A 172 16.94 -14.57 -2.83
CA PHE A 172 16.97 -13.12 -2.64
C PHE A 172 17.05 -12.76 -1.16
N VAL A 173 16.20 -13.36 -0.32
CA VAL A 173 16.17 -13.06 1.13
C VAL A 173 17.48 -13.46 1.80
N GLU A 174 18.04 -14.62 1.48
CA GLU A 174 19.33 -15.04 2.03
C GLU A 174 20.49 -14.13 1.61
N ARG A 175 20.47 -13.61 0.38
CA ARG A 175 21.45 -12.58 -0.06
C ARG A 175 21.29 -11.29 0.74
N MET A 176 20.07 -10.85 0.97
CA MET A 176 19.79 -9.66 1.78
C MET A 176 20.21 -9.83 3.24
N GLU A 177 19.97 -10.98 3.82
CA GLU A 177 20.39 -11.28 5.18
C GLU A 177 21.92 -11.28 5.31
N ARG A 178 22.64 -11.90 4.37
CA ARG A 178 24.12 -11.86 4.35
C ARG A 178 24.63 -10.42 4.19
N TRP A 179 24.07 -9.69 3.24
CA TRP A 179 24.42 -8.29 3.02
C TRP A 179 24.23 -7.47 4.30
N TYR A 180 23.07 -7.63 4.93
CA TYR A 180 22.73 -6.89 6.15
C TYR A 180 23.60 -7.30 7.34
N ALA A 181 23.87 -8.59 7.50
CA ALA A 181 24.74 -9.12 8.56
C ALA A 181 26.16 -8.55 8.45
N ALA A 182 26.73 -8.50 7.24
CA ALA A 182 28.03 -7.92 6.99
C ALA A 182 28.09 -6.43 7.38
N HIS A 183 27.05 -5.65 7.04
CA HIS A 183 26.93 -4.21 7.40
C HIS A 183 26.66 -3.98 8.88
N ALA A 184 26.03 -4.94 9.57
CA ALA A 184 25.75 -4.88 11.00
C ALA A 184 26.89 -5.48 11.87
N ALA A 185 28.04 -5.80 11.27
CA ALA A 185 29.17 -6.46 11.94
C ALA A 185 28.79 -7.81 12.61
N ALA A 186 27.81 -8.51 12.07
CA ALA A 186 27.33 -9.80 12.56
C ALA A 186 27.99 -11.01 11.83
N GLY A 187 29.00 -10.74 10.99
CA GLY A 187 29.65 -11.74 10.15
C GLY A 187 28.95 -11.99 8.82
N GLU A 188 29.39 -12.99 8.07
CA GLU A 188 28.87 -13.27 6.71
C GLU A 188 27.68 -14.26 6.69
N ARG A 189 27.29 -14.77 7.84
CA ARG A 189 26.19 -15.72 7.93
C ARG A 189 24.85 -15.01 7.69
N ALA A 190 24.00 -15.61 6.86
CA ALA A 190 22.63 -15.14 6.69
C ALA A 190 21.85 -15.33 8.01
N VAL A 191 21.45 -14.24 8.61
CA VAL A 191 20.58 -14.21 9.80
C VAL A 191 19.51 -13.15 9.62
N PRO A 192 18.29 -13.38 10.11
CA PRO A 192 17.25 -12.37 10.06
C PRO A 192 17.72 -11.04 10.70
N PRO A 193 17.41 -9.88 10.13
CA PRO A 193 17.89 -8.59 10.63
C PRO A 193 17.63 -8.33 12.11
N MET A 194 16.54 -8.85 12.67
CA MET A 194 16.21 -8.71 14.09
C MET A 194 17.25 -9.32 15.04
N PHE A 195 18.02 -10.30 14.56
CA PHE A 195 19.06 -10.97 15.35
C PHE A 195 20.48 -10.43 15.10
N THR A 196 20.60 -9.32 14.37
CA THR A 196 21.89 -8.65 14.18
C THR A 196 22.15 -7.63 15.28
N PRO A 197 23.43 -7.35 15.65
CA PRO A 197 23.79 -6.33 16.62
C PRO A 197 23.26 -4.94 16.24
N PHE A 198 23.02 -4.12 17.25
CA PHE A 198 22.64 -2.74 17.08
C PHE A 198 23.32 -1.87 18.11
N THR A 199 24.01 -0.82 17.67
CA THR A 199 24.65 0.14 18.55
C THR A 199 23.82 1.40 18.64
N LEU A 200 23.41 1.75 19.85
CA LEU A 200 22.71 2.99 20.17
C LEU A 200 23.60 3.83 21.07
N ARG A 201 24.12 4.95 20.56
CA ARG A 201 25.13 5.78 21.24
C ARG A 201 26.35 4.93 21.63
N GLY A 202 26.62 4.71 22.87
CA GLY A 202 27.75 3.88 23.36
C GLY A 202 27.38 2.44 23.76
N LEU A 203 26.11 2.06 23.62
CA LEU A 203 25.63 0.73 24.02
C LEU A 203 25.43 -0.14 22.79
N THR A 204 26.09 -1.29 22.75
CA THR A 204 25.88 -2.32 21.73
C THR A 204 24.97 -3.42 22.26
N LEU A 205 23.80 -3.55 21.65
CA LEU A 205 22.85 -4.63 21.91
C LEU A 205 23.21 -5.83 21.02
N PRO A 206 23.14 -7.07 21.52
CA PRO A 206 23.47 -8.27 20.75
C PRO A 206 22.42 -8.57 19.65
N ASN A 207 21.23 -8.03 19.77
CA ASN A 207 20.15 -8.17 18.81
C ASN A 207 19.22 -6.96 18.90
N ARG A 208 18.20 -6.89 18.03
CA ARG A 208 17.24 -5.77 17.93
C ARG A 208 15.89 -6.06 18.58
N VAL A 209 15.78 -7.13 19.34
CA VAL A 209 14.58 -7.49 20.07
C VAL A 209 14.66 -6.86 21.46
N VAL A 210 13.75 -5.94 21.74
CA VAL A 210 13.67 -5.23 23.01
C VAL A 210 12.28 -5.44 23.59
N VAL A 211 12.24 -5.90 24.83
CA VAL A 211 11.00 -5.96 25.59
C VAL A 211 10.74 -4.60 26.20
N SER A 212 9.61 -4.01 25.87
CA SER A 212 9.19 -2.74 26.49
C SER A 212 8.98 -2.94 27.99
N PRO A 213 9.49 -2.05 28.84
CA PRO A 213 9.24 -2.15 30.26
C PRO A 213 7.76 -2.00 30.54
N MET A 214 7.20 -2.97 31.28
CA MET A 214 5.81 -2.94 31.73
C MET A 214 5.80 -2.72 33.22
N ALA A 215 5.06 -1.71 33.68
CA ALA A 215 4.80 -1.51 35.09
C ALA A 215 3.77 -2.56 35.55
N GLN A 216 4.16 -3.42 36.48
CA GLN A 216 3.27 -4.43 37.06
C GLN A 216 2.46 -3.90 38.25
N TYR A 217 2.82 -2.72 38.77
CA TYR A 217 2.21 -2.11 39.97
C TYR A 217 2.14 -3.09 41.16
N SER A 218 3.11 -3.98 41.25
CA SER A 218 3.16 -5.06 42.27
C SER A 218 4.11 -4.75 43.41
N CYS A 219 4.77 -3.60 43.40
CA CYS A 219 5.58 -3.14 44.53
C CYS A 219 4.69 -2.91 45.75
N ARG A 220 5.03 -3.55 46.86
CA ARG A 220 4.59 -3.18 48.17
C ARG A 220 5.68 -2.30 48.76
N ASP A 221 5.37 -1.10 49.16
CA ASP A 221 6.32 -0.15 49.82
C ASP A 221 7.23 0.65 48.86
N GLY A 222 6.76 1.03 47.69
CA GLY A 222 7.38 2.01 46.78
C GLY A 222 8.34 1.41 45.77
#